data_1b4847e00d50072774c1c734497c842e
#
_entry.id   1b4847e00d50072774c1c734497c842e
#
_cell.length_a   1.000
_cell.length_b   1.000
_cell.length_c   1.000
_cell.angle_alpha   90.00
_cell.angle_beta   90.00
_cell.angle_gamma   90.00
#
_symmetry.space_group_name_H-M   'P 1'
#
loop_
_entity.id
_entity.type
_entity.pdbx_description
1 polymer ?
#
loop_
_entity_poly.entity_id
_entity_poly.type
_entity_poly.pdbx_seq_one_letter_code
_entity_poly.pdbx_strand_id
1 'polypeptide(L)'
;MNHLVPISTRLAQMEITSTKASFLEPFKTKMVFICVLLFLAFFSQNIAKAKYASLIIDANTGSELYSRNANIKKFPASLTKIMTLYMVFDSLENRKWTLQKRLKVSRRASRQPQTRLGLKRGSTITVKTAILALITRSANDVATVVAENMSGSEIKFARAMTKKARKLGMLKTTFRNASGLPNRRQLSTARDMAKLAIAIRKNFPEYYHFFKTKKFRYRGRTYRNHNMLLGRYSGTDGVKTGYTNASGYNLVASVKRRGKHLIGVVFGGKTGPRRDRHMVNLFDRSFRKLDRWAKISPPVPKPSPVKTYLAQHDQTEDTFGKNSDWGIQVGAYSKAKVARLMIKLVHSHLKLNRKEISSKVEKVKRAHGTIFRARVLGMGERQARIACASLMTKHLPCVPVPAITK
;
A
#
# COMPACT_ATOMS: atom_id res chain seq x y z
N MET A 1 -4.00 -0.90 -99.10
CA MET A 1 -2.91 -1.58 -99.83
C MET A 1 -2.43 -2.65 -98.87
N ASN A 2 -2.90 -3.85 -99.02
CA ASN A 2 -2.19 -5.02 -99.53
C ASN A 2 -1.11 -5.54 -98.56
N HIS A 3 -0.96 -6.73 -98.08
CA HIS A 3 -1.37 -8.10 -98.52
C HIS A 3 -1.36 -8.98 -97.30
N LEU A 4 -2.33 -9.80 -97.02
CA LEU A 4 -2.51 -11.28 -97.29
C LEU A 4 -1.20 -12.07 -97.51
N VAL A 5 -0.92 -13.17 -96.85
CA VAL A 5 -1.43 -14.50 -96.95
C VAL A 5 -0.47 -15.46 -96.21
N PRO A 6 -0.77 -16.77 -96.07
CA PRO A 6 -0.92 -17.61 -94.86
C PRO A 6 0.04 -18.80 -94.83
N ILE A 7 -0.41 -19.91 -94.12
CA ILE A 7 0.05 -21.32 -94.21
C ILE A 7 1.16 -21.68 -93.22
N SER A 8 1.19 -22.75 -92.48
CA SER A 8 0.46 -24.03 -92.48
C SER A 8 0.92 -24.87 -91.30
N THR A 9 -0.01 -25.59 -90.76
CA THR A 9 0.09 -26.91 -90.10
C THR A 9 1.46 -27.50 -89.79
N ARG A 10 1.75 -27.81 -88.50
CA ARG A 10 2.26 -29.15 -88.11
C ARG A 10 1.78 -29.51 -86.73
N LEU A 11 0.98 -30.57 -86.67
CA LEU A 11 0.68 -31.37 -85.50
C LEU A 11 1.97 -32.02 -84.99
N ALA A 12 2.30 -31.83 -83.73
CA ALA A 12 3.19 -32.76 -83.00
C ALA A 12 2.48 -33.16 -81.72
N GLN A 13 2.09 -34.35 -81.61
CA GLN A 13 1.64 -35.05 -80.40
C GLN A 13 2.72 -34.92 -79.33
N MET A 14 2.37 -34.43 -78.18
CA MET A 14 3.14 -34.63 -76.93
C MET A 14 2.22 -35.27 -75.91
N GLU A 15 2.66 -36.39 -75.45
CA GLU A 15 2.05 -37.29 -74.47
C GLU A 15 1.71 -36.60 -73.18
N ILE A 16 0.50 -36.81 -72.69
CA ILE A 16 0.04 -36.42 -71.41
C ILE A 16 0.64 -37.41 -70.38
N THR A 17 1.74 -37.05 -69.75
CA THR A 17 2.18 -37.74 -68.55
C THR A 17 1.35 -37.20 -67.36
N SER A 18 0.43 -38.07 -66.94
CA SER A 18 -0.37 -37.91 -65.71
C SER A 18 0.55 -37.89 -64.46
N THR A 19 0.90 -36.70 -63.97
CA THR A 19 1.47 -36.58 -62.68
C THR A 19 0.35 -36.63 -61.63
N LYS A 20 0.32 -37.72 -60.85
CA LYS A 20 -0.51 -37.85 -59.63
C LYS A 20 -0.20 -36.71 -58.70
N ALA A 21 -1.03 -35.67 -58.69
CA ALA A 21 -1.03 -34.66 -57.65
C ALA A 21 -1.38 -35.33 -56.32
N SER A 22 -0.43 -35.36 -55.40
CA SER A 22 -0.57 -35.99 -54.09
C SER A 22 -1.67 -35.30 -53.29
N PHE A 23 -2.69 -36.02 -52.91
CA PHE A 23 -3.87 -35.63 -52.12
C PHE A 23 -3.53 -35.22 -50.68
N LEU A 24 -2.26 -35.07 -50.33
CA LEU A 24 -1.73 -34.80 -48.96
C LEU A 24 -1.44 -33.34 -48.64
N GLU A 25 -1.47 -32.44 -49.60
CA GLU A 25 -1.16 -31.02 -49.42
C GLU A 25 -2.21 -30.22 -48.60
N PRO A 26 -3.54 -30.42 -48.77
CA PRO A 26 -4.51 -29.62 -48.00
C PRO A 26 -4.57 -30.01 -46.53
N PHE A 27 -4.07 -31.18 -46.13
CA PHE A 27 -4.10 -31.63 -44.73
C PHE A 27 -2.99 -30.98 -43.91
N LYS A 28 -1.79 -30.84 -44.47
CA LYS A 28 -0.65 -30.17 -43.81
C LYS A 28 -0.93 -28.68 -43.61
N THR A 29 -1.52 -28.01 -44.57
CA THR A 29 -1.85 -26.58 -44.49
C THR A 29 -2.95 -26.32 -43.45
N LYS A 30 -3.98 -27.16 -43.38
CA LYS A 30 -5.01 -27.08 -42.34
C LYS A 30 -4.46 -27.34 -40.94
N MET A 31 -3.54 -28.29 -40.79
CA MET A 31 -2.91 -28.60 -39.50
C MET A 31 -2.00 -27.46 -39.02
N VAL A 32 -1.23 -26.83 -39.91
CA VAL A 32 -0.43 -25.63 -39.57
C VAL A 32 -1.34 -24.46 -39.15
N PHE A 33 -2.47 -24.25 -39.85
CA PHE A 33 -3.41 -23.19 -39.51
C PHE A 33 -4.08 -23.41 -38.14
N ILE A 34 -4.43 -24.66 -37.82
CA ILE A 34 -4.98 -25.04 -36.50
C ILE A 34 -3.93 -24.86 -35.41
N CYS A 35 -2.68 -25.22 -35.63
CA CYS A 35 -1.59 -25.02 -34.68
C CYS A 35 -1.31 -23.53 -34.44
N VAL A 36 -1.35 -22.68 -35.47
CA VAL A 36 -1.19 -21.22 -35.36
C VAL A 36 -2.37 -20.61 -34.59
N LEU A 37 -3.60 -21.04 -34.85
CA LEU A 37 -4.78 -20.57 -34.10
C LEU A 37 -4.74 -21.00 -32.64
N LEU A 38 -4.32 -22.22 -32.33
CA LEU A 38 -4.13 -22.71 -30.97
C LEU A 38 -2.98 -21.96 -30.27
N PHE A 39 -1.89 -21.67 -30.97
CA PHE A 39 -0.77 -20.86 -30.44
C PHE A 39 -1.20 -19.42 -30.15
N LEU A 40 -1.95 -18.78 -31.04
CA LEU A 40 -2.52 -17.44 -30.81
C LEU A 40 -3.56 -17.42 -29.69
N ALA A 41 -4.37 -18.49 -29.54
CA ALA A 41 -5.31 -18.62 -28.42
C ALA A 41 -4.61 -18.81 -27.07
N PHE A 42 -3.47 -19.50 -27.03
CA PHE A 42 -2.64 -19.66 -25.83
C PHE A 42 -2.00 -18.34 -25.38
N PHE A 43 -1.59 -17.47 -26.32
CA PHE A 43 -1.01 -16.15 -26.00
C PHE A 43 -2.05 -15.12 -25.57
N SER A 44 -3.32 -15.25 -25.97
CA SER A 44 -4.37 -14.30 -25.63
C SER A 44 -4.88 -14.40 -24.18
N GLN A 45 -4.59 -15.48 -23.44
CA GLN A 45 -5.11 -15.68 -22.08
C GLN A 45 -4.38 -14.91 -20.96
N ASN A 46 -3.24 -14.27 -21.24
CA ASN A 46 -2.42 -13.65 -20.19
C ASN A 46 -2.72 -12.17 -19.88
N ILE A 47 -3.60 -11.49 -20.62
CA ILE A 47 -3.84 -10.05 -20.44
C ILE A 47 -4.89 -9.73 -19.36
N ALA A 48 -5.73 -10.68 -18.96
CA ALA A 48 -6.85 -10.45 -18.04
C ALA A 48 -6.49 -10.49 -16.53
N LYS A 49 -5.31 -10.96 -16.13
CA LYS A 49 -4.94 -11.23 -14.72
C LYS A 49 -4.44 -10.01 -13.92
N ALA A 50 -4.30 -8.83 -14.51
CA ALA A 50 -3.50 -7.76 -13.91
C ALA A 50 -4.28 -6.70 -13.10
N LYS A 51 -5.62 -6.69 -13.07
CA LYS A 51 -6.37 -5.59 -12.43
C LYS A 51 -6.43 -5.63 -10.91
N TYR A 52 -6.42 -6.80 -10.28
CA TYR A 52 -6.64 -6.95 -8.85
C TYR A 52 -5.34 -6.97 -8.03
N ALA A 53 -5.33 -6.19 -6.94
CA ALA A 53 -4.33 -6.29 -5.87
C ALA A 53 -4.96 -5.91 -4.54
N SER A 54 -4.48 -6.50 -3.44
CA SER A 54 -4.98 -6.18 -2.09
C SER A 54 -3.94 -6.41 -1.02
N LEU A 55 -4.08 -5.67 0.07
CA LEU A 55 -3.23 -5.74 1.25
C LEU A 55 -4.04 -5.35 2.48
N ILE A 56 -3.87 -6.09 3.58
CA ILE A 56 -4.25 -5.64 4.93
C ILE A 56 -2.99 -5.63 5.77
N ILE A 57 -2.77 -4.51 6.44
CA ILE A 57 -1.62 -4.28 7.31
C ILE A 57 -2.09 -3.75 8.66
N ASP A 58 -1.47 -4.20 9.73
CA ASP A 58 -1.61 -3.58 11.05
C ASP A 58 -0.84 -2.24 11.04
N ALA A 59 -1.57 -1.15 11.26
CA ALA A 59 -1.00 0.20 11.17
C ALA A 59 -0.09 0.56 12.34
N ASN A 60 -0.12 -0.19 13.45
CA ASN A 60 0.72 0.03 14.62
C ASN A 60 2.04 -0.74 14.51
N THR A 61 1.99 -1.99 14.05
CA THR A 61 3.17 -2.87 13.98
C THR A 61 3.80 -2.95 12.60
N GLY A 62 3.09 -2.52 11.54
CA GLY A 62 3.51 -2.71 10.16
C GLY A 62 3.38 -4.15 9.65
N SER A 63 2.82 -5.07 10.45
CA SER A 63 2.68 -6.49 10.10
C SER A 63 1.63 -6.71 9.01
N GLU A 64 1.98 -7.49 7.98
CA GLU A 64 1.05 -7.87 6.93
C GLU A 64 0.15 -9.03 7.37
N LEU A 65 -1.14 -8.79 7.40
CA LEU A 65 -2.15 -9.79 7.77
C LEU A 65 -2.71 -10.52 6.56
N TYR A 66 -2.75 -9.85 5.43
CA TYR A 66 -3.14 -10.40 4.13
C TYR A 66 -2.44 -9.65 2.99
N SER A 67 -2.00 -10.37 1.96
CA SER A 67 -1.34 -9.79 0.79
C SER A 67 -1.64 -10.60 -0.47
N ARG A 68 -2.09 -9.93 -1.53
CA ARG A 68 -2.23 -10.50 -2.87
C ARG A 68 -1.83 -9.46 -3.92
N ASN A 69 -0.84 -9.77 -4.74
CA ASN A 69 -0.33 -8.87 -5.77
C ASN A 69 0.08 -7.48 -5.26
N ALA A 70 0.41 -7.35 -3.97
CA ALA A 70 0.58 -6.05 -3.30
C ALA A 70 1.72 -5.19 -3.85
N ASN A 71 2.68 -5.79 -4.57
CA ASN A 71 3.82 -5.10 -5.18
C ASN A 71 3.65 -4.81 -6.68
N ILE A 72 2.56 -5.27 -7.31
CA ILE A 72 2.30 -5.04 -8.73
C ILE A 72 1.83 -3.60 -8.93
N LYS A 73 2.44 -2.89 -9.90
CA LYS A 73 2.06 -1.53 -10.25
C LYS A 73 0.62 -1.47 -10.79
N LYS A 74 -0.18 -0.53 -10.29
CA LYS A 74 -1.58 -0.27 -10.64
C LYS A 74 -1.81 1.21 -10.84
N PHE A 75 -2.87 1.56 -11.56
CA PHE A 75 -3.34 2.94 -11.65
C PHE A 75 -4.05 3.32 -10.36
N PRO A 76 -3.56 4.31 -9.58
CA PRO A 76 -4.15 4.69 -8.30
C PRO A 76 -5.52 5.35 -8.45
N ALA A 77 -5.83 5.92 -9.63
CA ALA A 77 -6.99 6.78 -9.81
C ALA A 77 -7.04 7.84 -8.69
N SER A 78 -8.23 8.16 -8.14
CA SER A 78 -8.36 9.16 -7.08
C SER A 78 -7.75 8.78 -5.72
N LEU A 79 -7.15 7.61 -5.55
CA LEU A 79 -6.29 7.36 -4.39
C LEU A 79 -5.06 8.30 -4.38
N THR A 80 -4.66 8.81 -5.53
CA THR A 80 -3.64 9.88 -5.69
C THR A 80 -3.90 11.07 -4.75
N LYS A 81 -5.17 11.41 -4.51
CA LYS A 81 -5.55 12.53 -3.65
C LYS A 81 -5.15 12.34 -2.19
N ILE A 82 -4.81 11.10 -1.76
CA ILE A 82 -4.23 10.88 -0.42
C ILE A 82 -2.86 11.58 -0.33
N MET A 83 -2.03 11.50 -1.39
CA MET A 83 -0.76 12.23 -1.41
C MET A 83 -0.98 13.75 -1.54
N THR A 84 -1.97 14.20 -2.30
CA THR A 84 -2.35 15.63 -2.36
C THR A 84 -2.72 16.14 -0.98
N LEU A 85 -3.55 15.40 -0.22
CA LEU A 85 -3.90 15.70 1.16
C LEU A 85 -2.69 15.63 2.10
N TYR A 86 -1.80 14.66 1.91
CA TYR A 86 -0.54 14.57 2.66
C TYR A 86 0.29 15.86 2.52
N MET A 87 0.44 16.37 1.29
CA MET A 87 1.18 17.61 1.01
C MET A 87 0.47 18.84 1.63
N VAL A 88 -0.87 18.85 1.64
CA VAL A 88 -1.65 19.93 2.31
C VAL A 88 -1.43 19.88 3.81
N PHE A 89 -1.53 18.71 4.43
CA PHE A 89 -1.33 18.56 5.88
C PHE A 89 0.13 18.86 6.28
N ASP A 90 1.11 18.45 5.47
CA ASP A 90 2.53 18.82 5.66
C ASP A 90 2.74 20.35 5.62
N SER A 91 1.96 21.05 4.78
CA SER A 91 2.00 22.52 4.69
C SER A 91 1.30 23.20 5.88
N LEU A 92 0.24 22.62 6.42
CA LEU A 92 -0.45 23.08 7.63
C LEU A 92 0.43 22.88 8.86
N GLU A 93 1.01 21.69 9.03
CA GLU A 93 1.90 21.33 10.14
C GLU A 93 3.11 22.26 10.21
N ASN A 94 3.73 22.56 9.07
CA ASN A 94 4.86 23.49 8.97
C ASN A 94 4.42 24.97 8.95
N ARG A 95 3.18 25.31 9.28
CA ARG A 95 2.62 26.67 9.32
C ARG A 95 2.78 27.49 8.02
N LYS A 96 3.05 26.84 6.88
CA LYS A 96 3.11 27.51 5.56
C LYS A 96 1.72 27.86 5.05
N TRP A 97 0.72 27.09 5.46
CA TRP A 97 -0.68 27.33 5.19
C TRP A 97 -1.48 27.31 6.49
N THR A 98 -2.66 27.98 6.47
CA THR A 98 -3.70 27.85 7.51
C THR A 98 -4.95 27.28 6.88
N LEU A 99 -5.87 26.76 7.67
CA LEU A 99 -7.16 26.24 7.16
C LEU A 99 -8.00 27.33 6.48
N GLN A 100 -7.81 28.60 6.86
CA GLN A 100 -8.51 29.78 6.34
C GLN A 100 -7.86 30.35 5.08
N LYS A 101 -6.60 30.00 4.80
CA LYS A 101 -5.91 30.48 3.59
C LYS A 101 -6.75 30.26 2.34
N ARG A 102 -6.91 31.32 1.55
CA ARG A 102 -7.64 31.27 0.27
C ARG A 102 -6.73 30.87 -0.88
N LEU A 103 -7.18 29.91 -1.66
CA LEU A 103 -6.51 29.37 -2.85
C LEU A 103 -7.21 29.89 -4.09
N LYS A 104 -6.46 30.51 -5.01
CA LYS A 104 -6.98 31.04 -6.29
C LYS A 104 -7.32 29.93 -7.26
N VAL A 105 -8.44 30.07 -7.97
CA VAL A 105 -8.91 29.11 -8.99
C VAL A 105 -8.48 29.57 -10.38
N SER A 106 -7.56 28.86 -11.00
CA SER A 106 -7.09 29.14 -12.37
C SER A 106 -8.11 28.72 -13.44
N ARG A 107 -7.89 29.17 -14.68
CA ARG A 107 -8.63 28.67 -15.86
C ARG A 107 -8.48 27.16 -16.05
N ARG A 108 -7.28 26.60 -15.82
CA ARG A 108 -7.01 25.15 -15.90
C ARG A 108 -7.81 24.37 -14.85
N ALA A 109 -7.79 24.83 -13.58
CA ALA A 109 -8.50 24.18 -12.49
C ALA A 109 -10.03 24.16 -12.75
N SER A 110 -10.62 25.28 -13.20
CA SER A 110 -12.07 25.37 -13.46
C SER A 110 -12.56 24.45 -14.58
N ARG A 111 -11.67 24.03 -15.49
CA ARG A 111 -11.97 23.15 -16.62
C ARG A 111 -11.73 21.66 -16.37
N GLN A 112 -11.34 21.29 -15.14
CA GLN A 112 -11.07 19.88 -14.84
C GLN A 112 -12.33 19.02 -15.01
N PRO A 113 -12.18 17.79 -15.56
CA PRO A 113 -13.30 16.88 -15.74
C PRO A 113 -13.86 16.37 -14.43
N GLN A 114 -15.03 15.74 -14.48
CA GLN A 114 -15.71 15.11 -13.33
C GLN A 114 -14.80 14.03 -12.67
N THR A 115 -14.88 13.91 -11.32
CA THR A 115 -15.72 14.62 -10.36
C THR A 115 -15.13 15.99 -9.96
N ARG A 116 -15.96 17.01 -9.79
CA ARG A 116 -15.51 18.36 -9.46
C ARG A 116 -16.55 19.10 -8.60
N LEU A 117 -16.16 20.19 -7.95
CA LEU A 117 -17.07 21.13 -7.28
C LEU A 117 -17.74 22.10 -8.27
N GLY A 118 -17.15 22.34 -9.42
CA GLY A 118 -17.57 23.35 -10.39
C GLY A 118 -17.10 24.75 -10.01
N LEU A 119 -15.82 24.87 -9.65
CA LEU A 119 -15.20 26.14 -9.29
C LEU A 119 -15.13 27.10 -10.48
N LYS A 120 -15.47 28.39 -10.27
CA LYS A 120 -15.37 29.42 -11.29
C LYS A 120 -13.93 29.99 -11.36
N ARG A 121 -13.41 30.25 -12.56
CA ARG A 121 -12.14 30.95 -12.76
C ARG A 121 -12.12 32.27 -11.98
N GLY A 122 -10.99 32.62 -11.39
CA GLY A 122 -10.81 33.86 -10.60
C GLY A 122 -11.37 33.79 -9.18
N SER A 123 -12.28 32.84 -8.88
CA SER A 123 -12.78 32.64 -7.51
C SER A 123 -11.73 32.05 -6.59
N THR A 124 -12.02 32.01 -5.30
CA THR A 124 -11.16 31.40 -4.29
C THR A 124 -11.91 30.36 -3.46
N ILE A 125 -11.18 29.40 -2.88
CA ILE A 125 -11.68 28.50 -1.83
C ILE A 125 -10.70 28.45 -0.66
N THR A 126 -11.18 28.16 0.54
CA THR A 126 -10.29 27.97 1.70
C THR A 126 -9.62 26.59 1.65
N VAL A 127 -8.47 26.45 2.31
CA VAL A 127 -7.79 25.16 2.47
C VAL A 127 -8.71 24.15 3.16
N LYS A 128 -9.48 24.56 4.19
CA LYS A 128 -10.48 23.70 4.84
C LYS A 128 -11.52 23.16 3.84
N THR A 129 -12.06 24.03 3.00
CA THR A 129 -13.00 23.65 1.93
C THR A 129 -12.35 22.68 0.94
N ALA A 130 -11.09 22.93 0.57
CA ALA A 130 -10.33 22.07 -0.34
C ALA A 130 -10.15 20.67 0.25
N ILE A 131 -9.75 20.54 1.53
CA ILE A 131 -9.61 19.24 2.22
C ILE A 131 -10.94 18.48 2.18
N LEU A 132 -12.03 19.12 2.61
CA LEU A 132 -13.36 18.47 2.64
C LEU A 132 -13.82 18.01 1.25
N ALA A 133 -13.60 18.83 0.22
CA ALA A 133 -13.96 18.51 -1.16
C ALA A 133 -13.11 17.37 -1.75
N LEU A 134 -11.81 17.33 -1.45
CA LEU A 134 -10.91 16.23 -1.87
C LEU A 134 -11.32 14.90 -1.25
N ILE A 135 -11.71 14.91 0.02
CA ILE A 135 -12.09 13.70 0.77
C ILE A 135 -13.48 13.20 0.34
N THR A 136 -14.50 14.07 0.34
CA THR A 136 -15.89 13.67 0.13
C THR A 136 -16.26 13.55 -1.34
N ARG A 137 -16.12 14.65 -2.11
CA ARG A 137 -16.46 14.71 -3.54
C ARG A 137 -15.39 14.16 -4.45
N SER A 138 -14.14 14.00 -3.93
CA SER A 138 -13.01 13.62 -4.77
C SER A 138 -12.73 14.62 -5.90
N ALA A 139 -12.91 15.90 -5.65
CA ALA A 139 -12.96 16.99 -6.63
C ALA A 139 -11.61 17.17 -7.37
N ASN A 140 -11.64 17.03 -8.70
CA ASN A 140 -10.46 17.14 -9.56
C ASN A 140 -10.01 18.62 -9.72
N ASP A 141 -10.97 19.53 -9.89
CA ASP A 141 -10.73 20.98 -9.92
C ASP A 141 -10.01 21.45 -8.66
N VAL A 142 -10.45 21.00 -7.49
CA VAL A 142 -9.82 21.31 -6.21
C VAL A 142 -8.40 20.73 -6.10
N ALA A 143 -8.16 19.54 -6.61
CA ALA A 143 -6.82 18.97 -6.63
C ALA A 143 -5.84 19.82 -7.46
N THR A 144 -6.29 20.31 -8.62
CA THR A 144 -5.50 21.22 -9.46
C THR A 144 -5.30 22.58 -8.78
N VAL A 145 -6.34 23.14 -8.11
CA VAL A 145 -6.20 24.37 -7.31
C VAL A 145 -5.11 24.22 -6.25
N VAL A 146 -5.13 23.14 -5.48
CA VAL A 146 -4.11 22.87 -4.47
C VAL A 146 -2.72 22.79 -5.09
N ALA A 147 -2.58 22.05 -6.19
CA ALA A 147 -1.31 21.84 -6.86
C ALA A 147 -0.69 23.16 -7.37
N GLU A 148 -1.49 23.99 -8.04
CA GLU A 148 -1.03 25.25 -8.59
C GLU A 148 -0.69 26.27 -7.52
N ASN A 149 -1.50 26.40 -6.45
CA ASN A 149 -1.21 27.30 -5.34
C ASN A 149 -0.02 26.86 -4.48
N MET A 150 0.30 25.55 -4.44
CA MET A 150 1.42 25.05 -3.63
C MET A 150 2.75 25.06 -4.41
N SER A 151 2.72 24.86 -5.73
CA SER A 151 3.94 24.63 -6.52
C SER A 151 3.99 25.45 -7.82
N GLY A 152 3.06 26.39 -8.03
CA GLY A 152 2.94 27.21 -9.23
C GLY A 152 2.41 26.44 -10.46
N SER A 153 2.56 25.11 -10.52
CA SER A 153 1.96 24.27 -11.57
C SER A 153 1.72 22.85 -11.08
N GLU A 154 0.72 22.17 -11.70
CA GLU A 154 0.41 20.78 -11.38
C GLU A 154 1.58 19.83 -11.73
N ILE A 155 2.38 20.14 -12.75
CA ILE A 155 3.57 19.34 -13.13
C ILE A 155 4.62 19.43 -12.02
N LYS A 156 4.95 20.65 -11.54
CA LYS A 156 5.90 20.84 -10.43
C LYS A 156 5.40 20.15 -9.17
N PHE A 157 4.10 20.26 -8.87
CA PHE A 157 3.47 19.59 -7.73
C PHE A 157 3.57 18.07 -7.83
N ALA A 158 3.27 17.47 -8.98
CA ALA A 158 3.37 16.01 -9.19
C ALA A 158 4.82 15.50 -9.05
N ARG A 159 5.82 16.28 -9.44
CA ARG A 159 7.24 16.00 -9.17
C ARG A 159 7.51 16.02 -7.67
N ALA A 160 7.01 17.03 -6.95
CA ALA A 160 7.13 17.12 -5.48
C ALA A 160 6.42 15.96 -4.77
N MET A 161 5.20 15.56 -5.20
CA MET A 161 4.51 14.38 -4.70
C MET A 161 5.36 13.11 -4.88
N THR A 162 6.00 12.94 -6.03
CA THR A 162 6.86 11.77 -6.30
C THR A 162 8.11 11.80 -5.43
N LYS A 163 8.74 12.96 -5.22
CA LYS A 163 9.87 13.13 -4.29
C LYS A 163 9.46 12.80 -2.86
N LYS A 164 8.30 13.26 -2.39
CA LYS A 164 7.75 12.93 -1.08
C LYS A 164 7.45 11.42 -0.97
N ALA A 165 6.90 10.79 -2.01
CA ALA A 165 6.67 9.35 -2.05
C ALA A 165 7.96 8.55 -1.83
N ARG A 166 9.08 8.94 -2.46
CA ARG A 166 10.39 8.30 -2.22
C ARG A 166 10.82 8.41 -0.76
N LYS A 167 10.66 9.59 -0.14
CA LYS A 167 10.97 9.81 1.29
C LYS A 167 10.12 8.95 2.22
N LEU A 168 8.88 8.61 1.82
CA LEU A 168 7.98 7.71 2.54
C LEU A 168 8.22 6.22 2.24
N GLY A 169 9.25 5.89 1.46
CA GLY A 169 9.55 4.51 1.08
C GLY A 169 8.58 3.91 0.04
N MET A 170 7.83 4.76 -0.69
CA MET A 170 6.93 4.36 -1.78
C MET A 170 7.71 4.24 -3.10
N LEU A 171 8.62 3.26 -3.17
CA LEU A 171 9.61 3.17 -4.23
C LEU A 171 9.02 2.82 -5.61
N LYS A 172 7.83 2.22 -5.65
CA LYS A 172 7.15 1.84 -6.90
C LYS A 172 6.05 2.81 -7.32
N THR A 173 6.01 4.02 -6.71
CA THR A 173 4.96 5.04 -6.98
C THR A 173 5.52 6.22 -7.76
N THR A 174 4.80 6.63 -8.80
CA THR A 174 5.07 7.86 -9.56
C THR A 174 3.76 8.63 -9.74
N PHE A 175 3.74 9.89 -9.37
CA PHE A 175 2.62 10.80 -9.60
C PHE A 175 2.88 11.68 -10.83
N ARG A 176 1.83 11.99 -11.61
CA ARG A 176 1.86 12.82 -12.80
C ARG A 176 0.85 13.97 -12.77
N ASN A 177 -0.12 13.88 -11.87
CA ASN A 177 -1.08 14.93 -11.56
C ASN A 177 -1.53 14.83 -10.10
N ALA A 178 -2.26 15.82 -9.61
CA ALA A 178 -2.72 15.89 -8.23
C ALA A 178 -4.03 15.12 -7.98
N SER A 179 -4.77 14.79 -9.05
CA SER A 179 -6.14 14.30 -8.94
C SER A 179 -6.28 12.79 -9.11
N GLY A 180 -5.37 12.15 -9.82
CA GLY A 180 -5.49 10.75 -10.23
C GLY A 180 -6.20 10.55 -11.56
N LEU A 181 -6.38 11.60 -12.34
CA LEU A 181 -6.84 11.51 -13.73
C LEU A 181 -5.91 10.62 -14.55
N PRO A 182 -6.41 10.00 -15.63
CA PRO A 182 -5.66 9.04 -16.41
C PRO A 182 -4.32 9.57 -16.91
N ASN A 183 -3.26 8.81 -16.63
CA ASN A 183 -1.93 9.00 -17.18
C ASN A 183 -1.19 7.66 -17.11
N ARG A 184 -0.68 7.15 -18.24
CA ARG A 184 -0.02 5.85 -18.35
C ARG A 184 1.20 5.70 -17.41
N ARG A 185 1.86 6.81 -17.05
CA ARG A 185 3.04 6.84 -16.19
C ARG A 185 2.69 7.10 -14.71
N GLN A 186 1.41 7.28 -14.35
CA GLN A 186 0.96 7.46 -12.98
C GLN A 186 0.61 6.11 -12.36
N LEU A 187 1.54 5.54 -11.62
CA LEU A 187 1.46 4.18 -11.10
C LEU A 187 1.76 4.15 -9.60
N SER A 188 1.16 3.20 -8.90
CA SER A 188 1.42 2.89 -7.49
C SER A 188 1.21 1.41 -7.23
N THR A 189 1.40 0.95 -5.99
CA THR A 189 1.14 -0.42 -5.54
C THR A 189 0.26 -0.42 -4.30
N ALA A 190 -0.38 -1.55 -3.98
CA ALA A 190 -1.16 -1.65 -2.74
C ALA A 190 -0.28 -1.44 -1.50
N ARG A 191 0.97 -1.91 -1.53
CA ARG A 191 1.94 -1.70 -0.46
C ARG A 191 2.32 -0.24 -0.30
N ASP A 192 2.59 0.47 -1.38
CA ASP A 192 2.95 1.88 -1.32
C ASP A 192 1.78 2.74 -0.83
N MET A 193 0.54 2.44 -1.27
CA MET A 193 -0.65 3.14 -0.80
C MET A 193 -0.93 2.87 0.69
N ALA A 194 -0.63 1.67 1.19
CA ALA A 194 -0.71 1.38 2.62
C ALA A 194 0.33 2.17 3.42
N LYS A 195 1.59 2.27 2.93
CA LYS A 195 2.62 3.12 3.55
C LYS A 195 2.15 4.58 3.64
N LEU A 196 1.55 5.11 2.57
CA LEU A 196 1.03 6.47 2.55
C LEU A 196 -0.11 6.66 3.57
N ALA A 197 -1.02 5.71 3.67
CA ALA A 197 -2.13 5.76 4.63
C ALA A 197 -1.65 5.66 6.10
N ILE A 198 -0.61 4.88 6.37
CA ILE A 198 0.04 4.85 7.69
C ILE A 198 0.74 6.19 7.96
N ALA A 199 1.50 6.70 6.99
CA ALA A 199 2.26 7.93 7.14
C ALA A 199 1.36 9.14 7.39
N ILE A 200 0.26 9.31 6.64
CA ILE A 200 -0.65 10.45 6.82
C ILE A 200 -1.33 10.42 8.20
N ARG A 201 -1.66 9.23 8.71
CA ARG A 201 -2.21 9.06 10.06
C ARG A 201 -1.19 9.37 11.15
N LYS A 202 0.06 8.87 10.97
CA LYS A 202 1.13 9.01 11.97
C LYS A 202 1.66 10.44 12.06
N ASN A 203 1.85 11.07 10.90
CA ASN A 203 2.51 12.37 10.80
C ASN A 203 1.54 13.53 11.03
N PHE A 204 0.23 13.33 10.82
CA PHE A 204 -0.78 14.39 10.91
C PHE A 204 -2.02 13.93 11.70
N PRO A 205 -1.87 13.52 12.96
CA PRO A 205 -2.98 13.00 13.78
C PRO A 205 -4.09 14.04 13.96
N GLU A 206 -3.74 15.34 14.08
CA GLU A 206 -4.68 16.44 14.24
C GLU A 206 -5.59 16.61 13.02
N TYR A 207 -5.08 16.41 11.81
CA TYR A 207 -5.86 16.57 10.58
C TYR A 207 -6.52 15.27 10.13
N TYR A 208 -6.17 14.12 10.72
CA TYR A 208 -6.68 12.83 10.30
C TYR A 208 -8.21 12.68 10.47
N HIS A 209 -8.80 13.41 11.42
CA HIS A 209 -10.23 13.43 11.67
C HIS A 209 -11.05 13.82 10.43
N PHE A 210 -10.52 14.63 9.52
CA PHE A 210 -11.20 15.03 8.28
C PHE A 210 -11.62 13.82 7.44
N PHE A 211 -10.88 12.69 7.46
CA PHE A 211 -11.23 11.49 6.71
C PHE A 211 -12.53 10.82 7.17
N LYS A 212 -13.01 11.10 8.38
CA LYS A 212 -14.31 10.63 8.90
C LYS A 212 -15.49 11.37 8.35
N THR A 213 -15.30 12.46 7.59
CA THR A 213 -16.38 13.31 7.08
C THR A 213 -17.30 12.52 6.14
N LYS A 214 -18.56 12.33 6.55
CA LYS A 214 -19.59 11.60 5.76
C LYS A 214 -20.26 12.48 4.72
N LYS A 215 -20.49 13.75 5.04
CA LYS A 215 -21.17 14.75 4.19
C LYS A 215 -20.44 16.09 4.28
N PHE A 216 -20.47 16.86 3.19
CA PHE A 216 -19.89 18.18 3.08
C PHE A 216 -20.83 19.08 2.30
N ARG A 217 -21.14 20.26 2.81
CA ARG A 217 -21.99 21.26 2.15
C ARG A 217 -21.13 22.38 1.55
N TYR A 218 -21.38 22.68 0.28
CA TYR A 218 -20.70 23.76 -0.43
C TYR A 218 -21.68 24.45 -1.38
N ARG A 219 -21.84 25.78 -1.27
CA ARG A 219 -22.76 26.61 -2.06
C ARG A 219 -24.15 25.98 -2.20
N GLY A 220 -24.80 25.68 -1.09
CA GLY A 220 -26.13 25.08 -1.05
C GLY A 220 -26.22 23.58 -1.37
N ARG A 221 -25.20 22.98 -1.98
CA ARG A 221 -25.20 21.56 -2.36
C ARG A 221 -24.50 20.69 -1.32
N THR A 222 -25.10 19.54 -1.01
CA THR A 222 -24.52 18.54 -0.11
C THR A 222 -23.87 17.42 -0.91
N TYR A 223 -22.59 17.16 -0.64
CA TYR A 223 -21.82 16.08 -1.24
C TYR A 223 -21.61 14.97 -0.21
N ARG A 224 -21.96 13.73 -0.56
CA ARG A 224 -21.71 12.54 0.25
C ARG A 224 -20.31 11.99 -0.03
N ASN A 225 -19.67 11.42 1.00
CA ASN A 225 -18.42 10.73 0.82
C ASN A 225 -18.61 9.45 -0.01
N HIS A 226 -17.71 9.21 -0.96
CA HIS A 226 -17.72 8.01 -1.79
C HIS A 226 -17.26 6.74 -1.05
N ASN A 227 -16.66 6.87 0.14
CA ASN A 227 -16.32 5.73 1.00
C ASN A 227 -17.54 5.29 1.80
N MET A 228 -18.26 4.33 1.26
CA MET A 228 -19.50 3.83 1.85
C MET A 228 -19.28 3.02 3.14
N LEU A 229 -18.04 2.65 3.48
CA LEU A 229 -17.76 1.98 4.76
C LEU A 229 -17.87 2.93 5.94
N LEU A 230 -17.76 4.26 5.73
CA LEU A 230 -17.98 5.27 6.76
C LEU A 230 -19.44 5.22 7.26
N GLY A 231 -19.59 4.74 8.51
CA GLY A 231 -20.91 4.58 9.14
C GLY A 231 -21.63 3.26 8.84
N ARG A 232 -21.10 2.42 7.92
CA ARG A 232 -21.65 1.08 7.64
C ARG A 232 -20.78 -0.05 8.21
N TYR A 233 -19.48 0.19 8.36
CA TYR A 233 -18.57 -0.79 8.93
C TYR A 233 -17.91 -0.19 10.18
N SER A 234 -18.23 -0.78 11.34
CA SER A 234 -17.83 -0.26 12.65
C SER A 234 -16.31 -0.04 12.74
N GLY A 235 -15.92 1.12 13.30
CA GLY A 235 -14.53 1.50 13.46
C GLY A 235 -13.88 2.11 12.22
N THR A 236 -14.60 2.26 11.09
CA THR A 236 -14.05 2.91 9.89
C THR A 236 -13.82 4.40 10.14
N ASP A 237 -12.58 4.88 9.90
CA ASP A 237 -12.17 6.26 10.09
C ASP A 237 -11.48 6.90 8.86
N GLY A 238 -11.51 6.23 7.71
CA GLY A 238 -10.97 6.73 6.44
C GLY A 238 -10.93 5.65 5.36
N VAL A 239 -10.29 5.87 4.22
CA VAL A 239 -9.50 7.02 3.78
C VAL A 239 -10.04 7.55 2.45
N LYS A 240 -9.96 6.76 1.33
CA LYS A 240 -10.28 7.25 -0.01
C LYS A 240 -10.65 6.14 -0.99
N THR A 241 -11.61 6.43 -1.86
CA THR A 241 -11.96 5.62 -3.04
C THR A 241 -11.32 6.17 -4.31
N GLY A 242 -11.19 5.33 -5.32
CA GLY A 242 -10.76 5.72 -6.66
C GLY A 242 -11.41 4.85 -7.73
N TYR A 243 -11.64 5.41 -8.90
CA TYR A 243 -12.14 4.69 -10.07
C TYR A 243 -11.64 5.33 -11.35
N THR A 244 -11.24 4.53 -12.28
CA THR A 244 -11.14 4.79 -13.72
C THR A 244 -11.43 3.48 -14.44
N ASN A 245 -11.81 3.54 -15.72
CA ASN A 245 -12.04 2.33 -16.53
C ASN A 245 -10.81 1.39 -16.53
N ALA A 246 -9.61 1.96 -16.58
CA ALA A 246 -8.36 1.20 -16.56
C ALA A 246 -8.03 0.60 -15.19
N SER A 247 -8.36 1.28 -14.08
CA SER A 247 -8.03 0.81 -12.73
C SER A 247 -9.08 -0.13 -12.13
N GLY A 248 -10.35 -0.04 -12.54
CA GLY A 248 -11.48 -0.55 -11.79
C GLY A 248 -11.72 0.22 -10.48
N TYR A 249 -12.51 -0.32 -9.58
CA TYR A 249 -12.86 0.31 -8.30
C TYR A 249 -11.80 0.06 -7.23
N ASN A 250 -11.16 1.12 -6.77
CA ASN A 250 -10.09 1.11 -5.77
C ASN A 250 -10.58 1.63 -4.42
N LEU A 251 -9.94 1.19 -3.33
CA LEU A 251 -10.22 1.68 -1.98
C LEU A 251 -8.95 1.56 -1.11
N VAL A 252 -8.63 2.63 -0.39
CA VAL A 252 -7.85 2.58 0.84
C VAL A 252 -8.83 2.82 1.98
N ALA A 253 -8.91 1.88 2.91
CA ALA A 253 -9.75 1.99 4.09
C ALA A 253 -8.91 1.85 5.37
N SER A 254 -9.37 2.47 6.44
CA SER A 254 -8.75 2.44 7.75
C SER A 254 -9.84 2.13 8.78
N VAL A 255 -9.54 1.19 9.68
CA VAL A 255 -10.50 0.68 10.67
C VAL A 255 -9.81 0.48 12.00
N LYS A 256 -10.37 1.09 13.06
CA LYS A 256 -9.90 0.95 14.45
C LYS A 256 -10.94 0.19 15.28
N ARG A 257 -10.53 -0.93 15.89
CA ARG A 257 -11.36 -1.75 16.79
C ARG A 257 -10.53 -2.31 17.93
N ARG A 258 -11.02 -2.22 19.18
CA ARG A 258 -10.39 -2.84 20.37
C ARG A 258 -8.87 -2.60 20.42
N GLY A 259 -8.42 -1.35 20.25
CA GLY A 259 -6.99 -0.99 20.25
C GLY A 259 -6.20 -1.39 18.99
N LYS A 260 -6.74 -2.24 18.12
CA LYS A 260 -6.12 -2.66 16.86
C LYS A 260 -6.51 -1.69 15.75
N HIS A 261 -5.56 -1.31 14.90
CA HIS A 261 -5.79 -0.39 13.78
C HIS A 261 -5.29 -1.00 12.48
N LEU A 262 -6.19 -1.30 11.57
CA LEU A 262 -5.89 -1.92 10.29
C LEU A 262 -6.04 -0.94 9.13
N ILE A 263 -5.10 -0.99 8.20
CA ILE A 263 -5.19 -0.34 6.89
C ILE A 263 -5.40 -1.42 5.83
N GLY A 264 -6.47 -1.25 5.04
CA GLY A 264 -6.75 -2.09 3.89
C GLY A 264 -6.62 -1.33 2.58
N VAL A 265 -6.04 -1.98 1.58
CA VAL A 265 -5.95 -1.48 0.21
C VAL A 265 -6.51 -2.52 -0.76
N VAL A 266 -7.42 -2.11 -1.63
CA VAL A 266 -7.94 -2.92 -2.74
C VAL A 266 -7.83 -2.12 -4.03
N PHE A 267 -7.25 -2.72 -5.05
CA PHE A 267 -7.24 -2.26 -6.43
C PHE A 267 -8.05 -3.21 -7.32
N GLY A 268 -8.72 -2.65 -8.33
CA GLY A 268 -9.30 -3.41 -9.43
C GLY A 268 -10.60 -4.15 -9.11
N GLY A 269 -11.40 -3.65 -8.17
CA GLY A 269 -12.74 -4.19 -7.93
C GLY A 269 -13.65 -4.03 -9.16
N LYS A 270 -14.51 -5.02 -9.41
CA LYS A 270 -15.45 -5.00 -10.55
C LYS A 270 -16.55 -3.91 -10.38
N THR A 271 -17.05 -3.73 -9.16
CA THR A 271 -18.04 -2.68 -8.80
C THR A 271 -17.71 -2.12 -7.42
N GLY A 272 -18.22 -0.91 -7.12
CA GLY A 272 -18.09 -0.29 -5.79
C GLY A 272 -18.60 -1.20 -4.66
N PRO A 273 -19.84 -1.69 -4.72
CA PRO A 273 -20.39 -2.59 -3.68
C PRO A 273 -19.62 -3.89 -3.52
N ARG A 274 -19.17 -4.53 -4.62
CA ARG A 274 -18.35 -5.76 -4.53
C ARG A 274 -16.98 -5.49 -3.90
N ARG A 275 -16.34 -4.35 -4.25
CA ARG A 275 -15.07 -3.92 -3.62
C ARG A 275 -15.26 -3.70 -2.12
N ASP A 276 -16.34 -3.05 -1.70
CA ASP A 276 -16.63 -2.76 -0.29
C ASP A 276 -16.88 -4.05 0.51
N ARG A 277 -17.71 -4.97 0.01
CA ARG A 277 -17.93 -6.28 0.64
C ARG A 277 -16.61 -7.07 0.76
N HIS A 278 -15.79 -7.03 -0.29
CA HIS A 278 -14.50 -7.70 -0.26
C HIS A 278 -13.56 -7.10 0.79
N MET A 279 -13.48 -5.77 0.91
CA MET A 279 -12.69 -5.09 1.92
C MET A 279 -13.15 -5.46 3.34
N VAL A 280 -14.46 -5.49 3.59
CA VAL A 280 -15.06 -5.91 4.87
C VAL A 280 -14.63 -7.34 5.21
N ASN A 281 -14.77 -8.28 4.28
CA ASN A 281 -14.36 -9.67 4.47
C ASN A 281 -12.86 -9.81 4.80
N LEU A 282 -12.01 -9.01 4.15
CA LEU A 282 -10.57 -8.99 4.45
C LEU A 282 -10.30 -8.45 5.86
N PHE A 283 -10.96 -7.37 6.27
CA PHE A 283 -10.83 -6.85 7.63
C PHE A 283 -11.33 -7.84 8.67
N ASP A 284 -12.50 -8.44 8.50
CA ASP A 284 -13.06 -9.41 9.46
C ASP A 284 -12.15 -10.62 9.64
N ARG A 285 -11.60 -11.16 8.55
CA ARG A 285 -10.61 -12.25 8.61
C ARG A 285 -9.35 -11.81 9.35
N SER A 286 -8.88 -10.59 9.12
CA SER A 286 -7.66 -10.06 9.73
C SER A 286 -7.85 -9.76 11.22
N PHE A 287 -9.00 -9.21 11.63
CA PHE A 287 -9.32 -9.03 13.05
C PHE A 287 -9.44 -10.38 13.78
N ARG A 288 -10.15 -11.37 13.19
CA ARG A 288 -10.20 -12.72 13.76
C ARG A 288 -8.82 -13.38 13.89
N LYS A 289 -7.91 -13.14 12.92
CA LYS A 289 -6.53 -13.62 12.99
C LYS A 289 -5.77 -12.98 14.15
N LEU A 290 -5.91 -11.67 14.34
CA LEU A 290 -5.30 -10.94 15.46
C LEU A 290 -5.90 -11.35 16.82
N ASP A 291 -7.21 -11.60 16.89
CA ASP A 291 -7.87 -12.05 18.12
C ASP A 291 -7.40 -13.46 18.51
N ARG A 292 -7.24 -14.35 17.53
CA ARG A 292 -6.65 -15.68 17.78
C ARG A 292 -5.21 -15.58 18.26
N TRP A 293 -4.39 -14.73 17.64
CA TRP A 293 -3.01 -14.53 18.08
C TRP A 293 -2.93 -13.96 19.50
N ALA A 294 -3.79 -13.02 19.86
CA ALA A 294 -3.84 -12.47 21.22
C ALA A 294 -4.21 -13.53 22.27
N LYS A 295 -5.05 -14.52 21.93
CA LYS A 295 -5.41 -15.63 22.82
C LYS A 295 -4.28 -16.66 22.98
N ILE A 296 -3.41 -16.82 21.97
CA ILE A 296 -2.31 -17.80 21.95
C ILE A 296 -1.02 -17.18 22.51
N SER A 297 -0.86 -15.87 22.42
CA SER A 297 0.27 -15.17 23.03
C SER A 297 -0.02 -14.96 24.50
N PRO A 298 0.88 -15.33 25.43
CA PRO A 298 0.71 -14.98 26.84
C PRO A 298 0.54 -13.46 26.96
N PRO A 299 -0.24 -12.98 27.95
CA PRO A 299 -0.41 -11.55 28.15
C PRO A 299 0.97 -10.90 28.25
N VAL A 300 1.22 -9.90 27.43
CA VAL A 300 2.39 -9.03 27.61
C VAL A 300 2.21 -8.38 28.98
N PRO A 301 3.12 -8.59 29.94
CA PRO A 301 3.04 -7.89 31.21
C PRO A 301 2.84 -6.40 30.91
N LYS A 302 1.85 -5.78 31.57
CA LYS A 302 1.71 -4.30 31.50
C LYS A 302 3.07 -3.72 31.88
N PRO A 303 3.65 -2.81 31.10
CA PRO A 303 4.87 -2.15 31.52
C PRO A 303 4.56 -1.50 32.86
N SER A 304 5.23 -1.94 33.93
CA SER A 304 5.26 -1.20 35.18
C SER A 304 5.71 0.22 34.86
N PRO A 305 5.12 1.25 35.45
CA PRO A 305 5.44 2.63 35.10
C PRO A 305 6.94 2.84 35.38
N VAL A 306 7.70 2.98 34.29
CA VAL A 306 9.17 3.17 34.28
C VAL A 306 9.58 4.38 35.16
N LYS A 307 8.68 5.36 35.36
CA LYS A 307 8.90 6.53 36.23
C LYS A 307 9.13 6.19 37.70
N THR A 308 8.48 5.14 38.25
CA THR A 308 8.62 4.78 39.67
C THR A 308 9.93 4.04 39.93
N TYR A 309 10.43 3.29 38.94
CA TYR A 309 11.64 2.47 39.13
C TYR A 309 12.93 3.30 39.06
N LEU A 310 12.97 4.36 38.25
CA LEU A 310 14.13 5.25 38.15
C LEU A 310 14.26 6.20 39.34
N ALA A 311 13.13 6.56 39.97
CA ALA A 311 13.15 7.47 41.14
C ALA A 311 13.55 6.82 42.46
N GLN A 312 13.49 5.50 42.60
CA GLN A 312 13.76 4.77 43.84
C GLN A 312 15.17 4.15 43.94
N HIS A 313 15.96 4.15 42.82
CA HIS A 313 17.22 3.38 42.79
C HIS A 313 18.41 4.19 42.24
N ASP A 314 18.46 5.47 42.51
CA ASP A 314 19.53 6.37 42.02
C ASP A 314 20.80 6.36 42.89
N GLN A 315 20.92 5.46 43.88
CA GLN A 315 22.07 5.41 44.78
C GLN A 315 22.59 3.99 45.03
N THR A 316 22.89 3.23 43.97
CA THR A 316 23.80 2.08 44.11
C THR A 316 24.67 2.00 42.86
N GLU A 317 25.98 2.15 43.07
CA GLU A 317 27.01 1.98 42.03
C GLU A 317 26.86 0.63 41.32
N ASP A 318 26.76 0.69 39.98
CA ASP A 318 26.75 -0.48 39.10
C ASP A 318 28.13 -1.17 39.12
N THR A 319 28.28 -2.24 39.86
CA THR A 319 29.32 -3.23 39.57
C THR A 319 28.92 -3.97 38.28
N PHE A 320 29.52 -3.57 37.19
CA PHE A 320 29.50 -4.32 35.93
C PHE A 320 30.05 -5.73 36.19
N GLY A 321 29.21 -6.78 35.99
CA GLY A 321 29.72 -8.10 35.70
C GLY A 321 29.76 -9.13 36.80
N LYS A 322 28.62 -9.51 37.43
CA LYS A 322 28.54 -10.83 38.09
C LYS A 322 27.20 -11.59 37.99
N ASN A 323 26.12 -11.00 37.44
CA ASN A 323 24.87 -11.73 37.20
C ASN A 323 24.39 -11.58 35.78
N SER A 324 24.89 -12.45 34.88
CA SER A 324 24.47 -12.57 33.47
C SER A 324 23.20 -13.37 33.24
N ASP A 325 22.34 -13.48 34.28
CA ASP A 325 21.20 -14.39 34.31
C ASP A 325 19.94 -13.85 33.58
N TRP A 326 20.05 -12.73 32.93
CA TRP A 326 18.96 -12.12 32.18
C TRP A 326 19.31 -11.88 30.72
N GLY A 327 18.28 -11.66 29.97
CA GLY A 327 18.36 -11.27 28.55
C GLY A 327 17.08 -10.65 28.08
N ILE A 328 16.99 -10.45 26.76
CA ILE A 328 15.79 -9.92 26.12
C ILE A 328 15.29 -10.91 25.06
N GLN A 329 13.98 -11.07 24.99
CA GLN A 329 13.32 -11.76 23.89
C GLN A 329 12.74 -10.71 22.95
N VAL A 330 13.22 -10.70 21.70
CA VAL A 330 12.86 -9.70 20.69
C VAL A 330 11.89 -10.24 19.64
N GLY A 331 11.02 -11.13 20.09
CA GLY A 331 9.94 -11.70 19.33
C GLY A 331 9.98 -13.23 19.22
N ALA A 332 8.89 -13.78 18.66
CA ALA A 332 8.74 -15.18 18.31
C ALA A 332 8.17 -15.28 16.89
N TYR A 333 8.80 -16.08 16.05
CA TYR A 333 8.57 -16.09 14.61
C TYR A 333 8.30 -17.50 14.09
N SER A 334 7.55 -17.62 13.02
CA SER A 334 7.29 -18.92 12.37
C SER A 334 8.49 -19.46 11.56
N LYS A 335 9.51 -18.64 11.31
CA LYS A 335 10.71 -19.03 10.55
C LYS A 335 11.98 -18.59 11.28
N ALA A 336 12.95 -19.51 11.43
CA ALA A 336 14.25 -19.26 12.07
C ALA A 336 15.04 -18.11 11.39
N LYS A 337 14.92 -17.97 10.07
CA LYS A 337 15.57 -16.87 9.31
C LYS A 337 15.10 -15.49 9.78
N VAL A 338 13.81 -15.34 10.08
CA VAL A 338 13.24 -14.07 10.57
C VAL A 338 13.71 -13.77 11.99
N ALA A 339 13.77 -14.78 12.86
CA ALA A 339 14.32 -14.64 14.21
C ALA A 339 15.78 -14.17 14.19
N ARG A 340 16.62 -14.75 13.33
CA ARG A 340 18.03 -14.33 13.13
C ARG A 340 18.16 -12.90 12.61
N LEU A 341 17.30 -12.47 11.68
CA LEU A 341 17.28 -11.10 11.18
C LEU A 341 16.92 -10.09 12.26
N MET A 342 15.97 -10.44 13.12
CA MET A 342 15.58 -9.59 14.25
C MET A 342 16.72 -9.42 15.25
N ILE A 343 17.45 -10.48 15.57
CA ILE A 343 18.64 -10.41 16.43
C ILE A 343 19.68 -9.47 15.83
N LYS A 344 19.98 -9.58 14.53
CA LYS A 344 20.92 -8.67 13.84
C LYS A 344 20.45 -7.21 13.93
N LEU A 345 19.16 -6.96 13.74
CA LEU A 345 18.58 -5.62 13.85
C LEU A 345 18.70 -5.06 15.27
N VAL A 346 18.48 -5.88 16.28
CA VAL A 346 18.61 -5.49 17.69
C VAL A 346 20.06 -5.13 18.03
N HIS A 347 21.02 -5.93 17.57
CA HIS A 347 22.45 -5.62 17.76
C HIS A 347 22.88 -4.31 17.12
N SER A 348 22.29 -3.92 15.99
CA SER A 348 22.58 -2.62 15.34
C SER A 348 22.00 -1.42 16.09
N HIS A 349 20.98 -1.63 16.91
CA HIS A 349 20.28 -0.57 17.65
C HIS A 349 20.77 -0.42 19.10
N LEU A 350 21.14 -1.54 19.72
CA LEU A 350 21.71 -1.56 21.06
C LEU A 350 23.22 -1.69 20.86
N LYS A 351 24.00 -0.65 21.09
CA LYS A 351 25.46 -0.68 21.05
C LYS A 351 26.03 -1.63 22.14
N LEU A 352 25.70 -2.92 22.04
CA LEU A 352 26.04 -3.93 23.01
C LEU A 352 27.47 -4.46 22.80
N ASN A 353 28.20 -4.68 23.89
CA ASN A 353 29.52 -5.30 23.84
C ASN A 353 29.39 -6.77 23.43
N ARG A 354 29.85 -7.12 22.23
CA ARG A 354 29.71 -8.47 21.64
C ARG A 354 30.47 -9.57 22.38
N LYS A 355 31.40 -9.23 23.27
CA LYS A 355 32.18 -10.21 24.04
C LYS A 355 31.39 -10.81 25.20
N GLU A 356 30.37 -10.12 25.69
CA GLU A 356 29.61 -10.52 26.90
C GLU A 356 28.18 -11.01 26.60
N ILE A 357 27.75 -10.90 25.36
CA ILE A 357 26.36 -11.14 24.97
C ILE A 357 26.27 -12.29 23.98
N SER A 358 25.46 -13.29 24.31
CA SER A 358 25.12 -14.40 23.43
C SER A 358 23.77 -14.18 22.75
N SER A 359 23.62 -14.70 21.53
CA SER A 359 22.35 -14.62 20.79
C SER A 359 21.86 -16.00 20.43
N LYS A 360 20.62 -16.32 20.80
CA LYS A 360 20.03 -17.65 20.61
C LYS A 360 18.71 -17.54 19.84
N VAL A 361 18.54 -18.41 18.83
CA VAL A 361 17.25 -18.69 18.23
C VAL A 361 16.76 -20.02 18.77
N GLU A 362 15.80 -19.94 19.67
CA GLU A 362 15.22 -21.12 20.35
C GLU A 362 14.03 -21.65 19.55
N LYS A 363 14.09 -22.95 19.20
CA LYS A 363 12.98 -23.66 18.54
C LYS A 363 12.03 -24.20 19.61
N VAL A 364 10.77 -23.77 19.59
CA VAL A 364 9.74 -24.21 20.54
C VAL A 364 8.59 -24.85 19.77
N LYS A 365 8.33 -26.13 20.07
CA LYS A 365 7.15 -26.84 19.56
C LYS A 365 5.91 -26.38 20.35
N ARG A 366 4.80 -26.09 19.68
CA ARG A 366 3.51 -25.74 20.27
C ARG A 366 2.41 -26.57 19.61
N ALA A 367 1.24 -26.68 20.23
CA ALA A 367 0.09 -27.43 19.70
C ALA A 367 -0.31 -27.02 18.26
N HIS A 368 -0.03 -25.77 17.86
CA HIS A 368 -0.38 -25.24 16.53
C HIS A 368 0.84 -24.93 15.65
N GLY A 369 2.00 -25.59 15.88
CA GLY A 369 3.19 -25.47 15.05
C GLY A 369 4.46 -25.04 15.81
N THR A 370 5.56 -24.97 15.06
CA THR A 370 6.87 -24.59 15.60
C THR A 370 7.04 -23.08 15.54
N ILE A 371 7.52 -22.47 16.62
CA ILE A 371 7.92 -21.05 16.68
C ILE A 371 9.42 -20.95 17.03
N PHE A 372 10.04 -19.87 16.58
CA PHE A 372 11.46 -19.56 16.83
C PHE A 372 11.55 -18.26 17.63
N ARG A 373 11.95 -18.39 18.91
CA ARG A 373 12.17 -17.23 19.80
C ARG A 373 13.53 -16.62 19.51
N ALA A 374 13.57 -15.30 19.29
CA ALA A 374 14.81 -14.55 19.15
C ALA A 374 15.20 -13.97 20.50
N ARG A 375 16.30 -14.45 21.08
CA ARG A 375 16.80 -14.04 22.41
C ARG A 375 18.21 -13.49 22.31
N VAL A 376 18.49 -12.46 23.11
CA VAL A 376 19.82 -11.91 23.36
C VAL A 376 20.04 -11.99 24.87
N LEU A 377 21.05 -12.77 25.29
CA LEU A 377 21.30 -13.18 26.67
C LEU A 377 22.67 -12.63 27.12
N GLY A 378 22.95 -12.66 28.42
CA GLY A 378 24.21 -12.21 28.98
C GLY A 378 24.18 -10.76 29.48
N MET A 379 23.06 -10.35 30.07
CA MET A 379 22.92 -9.05 30.68
C MET A 379 22.25 -9.15 32.04
N GLY A 380 22.47 -8.17 32.90
CA GLY A 380 21.75 -8.05 34.16
C GLY A 380 20.28 -7.65 33.94
N GLU A 381 19.43 -7.89 34.95
CA GLU A 381 17.99 -7.56 34.85
C GLU A 381 17.74 -6.11 34.47
N ARG A 382 18.43 -5.17 35.14
CA ARG A 382 18.34 -3.72 34.87
C ARG A 382 18.72 -3.39 33.43
N GLN A 383 19.80 -3.97 32.92
CA GLN A 383 20.25 -3.78 31.53
C GLN A 383 19.22 -4.33 30.54
N ALA A 384 18.65 -5.52 30.80
CA ALA A 384 17.61 -6.10 29.96
C ALA A 384 16.36 -5.21 29.90
N ARG A 385 15.95 -4.62 31.01
CA ARG A 385 14.81 -3.68 31.08
C ARG A 385 15.09 -2.37 30.32
N ILE A 386 16.29 -1.78 30.48
CA ILE A 386 16.71 -0.55 29.77
C ILE A 386 16.81 -0.84 28.27
N ALA A 387 17.41 -1.96 27.86
CA ALA A 387 17.49 -2.39 26.47
C ALA A 387 16.11 -2.52 25.82
N CYS A 388 15.16 -3.15 26.54
CA CYS A 388 13.79 -3.25 26.04
C CYS A 388 13.09 -1.90 25.95
N ALA A 389 13.24 -1.01 26.93
CA ALA A 389 12.69 0.34 26.88
C ALA A 389 13.22 1.09 25.64
N SER A 390 14.52 1.03 25.37
CA SER A 390 15.14 1.64 24.17
C SER A 390 14.62 1.04 22.86
N LEU A 391 14.46 -0.28 22.78
CA LEU A 391 13.93 -0.93 21.58
C LEU A 391 12.46 -0.61 21.34
N MET A 392 11.67 -0.48 22.41
CA MET A 392 10.25 -0.12 22.32
C MET A 392 10.05 1.31 21.81
N THR A 393 10.93 2.26 22.12
CA THR A 393 10.90 3.62 21.52
C THR A 393 11.11 3.58 19.98
N LYS A 394 11.77 2.54 19.50
CA LYS A 394 12.01 2.26 18.06
C LYS A 394 10.98 1.33 17.44
N HIS A 395 9.88 1.06 18.17
CA HIS A 395 8.80 0.14 17.76
C HIS A 395 9.26 -1.31 17.52
N LEU A 396 10.34 -1.73 18.16
CA LEU A 396 10.78 -3.13 18.12
C LEU A 396 10.20 -3.90 19.31
N PRO A 397 9.67 -5.12 19.09
CA PRO A 397 9.13 -5.93 20.18
C PRO A 397 10.25 -6.38 21.12
N CYS A 398 10.07 -6.18 22.41
CA CYS A 398 11.05 -6.59 23.40
C CYS A 398 10.39 -6.93 24.73
N VAL A 399 10.86 -8.03 25.34
CA VAL A 399 10.46 -8.47 26.70
C VAL A 399 11.71 -8.90 27.43
N PRO A 400 12.00 -8.36 28.65
CA PRO A 400 13.06 -8.87 29.50
C PRO A 400 12.73 -10.31 29.92
N VAL A 401 13.69 -11.21 29.89
CA VAL A 401 13.50 -12.64 30.22
C VAL A 401 14.70 -13.16 31.00
N PRO A 402 14.50 -14.07 31.97
CA PRO A 402 15.59 -14.80 32.61
C PRO A 402 16.35 -15.61 31.54
N ALA A 403 17.67 -15.73 31.69
CA ALA A 403 18.51 -16.52 30.77
C ALA A 403 18.21 -18.03 30.90
N ILE A 404 17.84 -18.49 32.08
CA ILE A 404 17.45 -19.88 32.34
C ILE A 404 15.93 -19.96 32.39
N THR A 405 15.31 -20.56 31.38
CA THR A 405 13.95 -21.09 31.47
C THR A 405 14.08 -22.60 31.60
N LYS A 406 13.81 -23.12 32.82
CA LYS A 406 13.57 -24.55 33.03
C LYS A 406 12.39 -25.03 32.20
#